data_e23e579d9864dc302851dff513d5e744
#
_entry.id   e23e579d9864dc302851dff513d5e744
#
_cell.length_a   1.000
_cell.length_b   1.000
_cell.length_c   1.000
_cell.angle_alpha   90.00
_cell.angle_beta   90.00
_cell.angle_gamma   90.00
#
_symmetry.space_group_name_H-M   'P 1'
#
loop_
_entity.id
_entity.type
_entity.pdbx_description
1 polymer ?
#
loop_
_entity_poly.entity_id
_entity_poly.type
_entity_poly.pdbx_seq_one_letter_code
_entity_poly.pdbx_strand_id
1 'polypeptide(L)'
;METARHVEMLERESHAFGRMIADADMAAPVPSCPGWTIAELAWHLTSVQHFWGAIAEDLLVDPSDVSEADRVDDPLLAIAFQSASHRLIEAVRRHPPTARCWTWVDDEGTIAWVARRQHHEAAIHRIDLEQATGVDAVLDGESALDGIDEMIDVQLDGFPDWGRFESGRIVEIAPVGSHSRFIDVGEFFGTSPSTGRSYDGPAARRTPQGAAEATVSGPAPVIDMWMWGRAGLDRLDVTGDELLVSQLRSVIATETG
;
A
#
# COMPACT_ATOMS: atom_id res chain seq x y z
N MET A 1 13.12 -5.55 -4.58
CA MET A 1 13.67 -6.15 -3.31
C MET A 1 13.46 -7.68 -3.34
N GLU A 2 14.32 -8.49 -2.71
CA GLU A 2 14.14 -9.95 -2.63
C GLU A 2 13.07 -10.31 -1.61
N THR A 3 12.32 -11.41 -1.84
CA THR A 3 11.21 -11.83 -0.97
C THR A 3 11.62 -11.99 0.51
N ALA A 4 12.80 -12.57 0.77
CA ALA A 4 13.30 -12.72 2.14
C ALA A 4 13.42 -11.37 2.86
N ARG A 5 13.84 -10.33 2.13
CA ARG A 5 13.94 -8.99 2.68
C ARG A 5 12.56 -8.38 2.95
N HIS A 6 11.56 -8.62 2.10
CA HIS A 6 10.19 -8.21 2.38
C HIS A 6 9.65 -8.85 3.66
N VAL A 7 9.94 -10.13 3.89
CA VAL A 7 9.52 -10.85 5.12
C VAL A 7 10.20 -10.28 6.36
N GLU A 8 11.51 -9.96 6.28
CA GLU A 8 12.23 -9.30 7.39
C GLU A 8 11.63 -7.93 7.72
N MET A 9 11.31 -7.16 6.69
CA MET A 9 10.72 -5.83 6.86
C MET A 9 9.29 -5.92 7.39
N LEU A 10 8.46 -6.84 6.87
CA LEU A 10 7.13 -7.12 7.42
C LEU A 10 7.19 -7.41 8.91
N GLU A 11 8.10 -8.29 9.34
CA GLU A 11 8.27 -8.60 10.75
C GLU A 11 8.69 -7.38 11.58
N ARG A 12 9.65 -6.60 11.09
CA ARG A 12 10.13 -5.38 11.75
C ARG A 12 9.01 -4.35 11.93
N GLU A 13 8.27 -4.06 10.86
CA GLU A 13 7.20 -3.07 10.86
C GLU A 13 6.03 -3.51 11.75
N SER A 14 5.61 -4.78 11.63
CA SER A 14 4.56 -5.35 12.48
C SER A 14 4.96 -5.38 13.96
N HIS A 15 6.21 -5.73 14.29
CA HIS A 15 6.68 -5.67 15.68
C HIS A 15 6.71 -4.23 16.22
N ALA A 16 7.11 -3.25 15.41
CA ALA A 16 7.10 -1.85 15.81
C ALA A 16 5.66 -1.38 16.09
N PHE A 17 4.74 -1.66 15.18
CA PHE A 17 3.31 -1.36 15.34
C PHE A 17 2.73 -2.02 16.59
N GLY A 18 2.95 -3.34 16.77
CA GLY A 18 2.43 -4.10 17.92
C GLY A 18 2.90 -3.59 19.28
N ARG A 19 4.16 -3.11 19.38
CA ARG A 19 4.66 -2.46 20.60
C ARG A 19 3.98 -1.13 20.88
N MET A 20 3.75 -0.33 19.85
CA MET A 20 3.16 0.99 20.00
C MET A 20 1.70 0.92 20.42
N ILE A 21 0.90 0.02 19.82
CA ILE A 21 -0.53 -0.11 20.19
C ILE A 21 -0.73 -0.64 21.61
N ALA A 22 0.26 -1.33 22.19
CA ALA A 22 0.14 -1.85 23.56
C ALA A 22 0.02 -0.73 24.63
N ASP A 23 0.61 0.43 24.35
CA ASP A 23 0.65 1.58 25.28
C ASP A 23 -0.12 2.81 24.74
N ALA A 24 -0.76 2.70 23.56
CA ALA A 24 -1.43 3.82 22.91
C ALA A 24 -2.81 4.12 23.54
N ASP A 25 -3.23 5.40 23.47
CA ASP A 25 -4.62 5.78 23.69
C ASP A 25 -5.47 5.35 22.51
N MET A 26 -6.19 4.25 22.65
CA MET A 26 -7.02 3.66 21.60
C MET A 26 -8.08 4.62 21.05
N ALA A 27 -8.50 5.64 21.81
CA ALA A 27 -9.48 6.62 21.38
C ALA A 27 -8.86 7.81 20.61
N ALA A 28 -7.54 7.92 20.57
CA ALA A 28 -6.88 9.00 19.85
C ALA A 28 -7.13 8.92 18.33
N PRO A 29 -7.38 10.07 17.67
CA PRO A 29 -7.63 10.08 16.22
C PRO A 29 -6.36 9.80 15.42
N VAL A 30 -6.52 9.19 14.25
CA VAL A 30 -5.45 8.95 13.28
C VAL A 30 -5.52 10.03 12.18
N PRO A 31 -4.59 11.01 12.15
CA PRO A 31 -4.68 12.17 11.25
C PRO A 31 -4.71 11.79 9.76
N SER A 32 -3.98 10.76 9.38
CA SER A 32 -3.85 10.26 8.00
C SER A 32 -5.03 9.38 7.54
N CYS A 33 -5.88 8.92 8.48
CA CYS A 33 -7.07 8.10 8.20
C CYS A 33 -8.32 8.79 8.77
N PRO A 34 -8.93 9.75 8.05
CA PRO A 34 -10.04 10.53 8.57
C PRO A 34 -11.20 9.67 9.08
N GLY A 35 -11.62 9.94 10.30
CA GLY A 35 -12.69 9.19 10.97
C GLY A 35 -12.23 7.96 11.73
N TRP A 36 -10.95 7.59 11.68
CA TRP A 36 -10.40 6.47 12.44
C TRP A 36 -9.78 6.93 13.76
N THR A 37 -9.91 6.06 14.74
CA THR A 37 -9.12 6.08 15.99
C THR A 37 -7.99 5.04 15.88
N ILE A 38 -7.06 5.07 16.84
CA ILE A 38 -6.01 4.05 16.95
C ILE A 38 -6.63 2.63 17.08
N ALA A 39 -7.79 2.51 17.73
CA ALA A 39 -8.49 1.23 17.83
C ALA A 39 -8.97 0.73 16.45
N GLU A 40 -9.51 1.61 15.58
CA GLU A 40 -9.88 1.24 14.21
C GLU A 40 -8.65 0.88 13.37
N LEU A 41 -7.57 1.64 13.47
CA LEU A 41 -6.31 1.35 12.79
C LEU A 41 -5.73 -0.01 13.22
N ALA A 42 -5.70 -0.28 14.53
CA ALA A 42 -5.19 -1.54 15.07
C ALA A 42 -6.06 -2.72 14.62
N TRP A 43 -7.39 -2.55 14.62
CA TRP A 43 -8.30 -3.58 14.14
C TRP A 43 -8.16 -3.79 12.63
N HIS A 44 -8.06 -2.73 11.85
CA HIS A 44 -7.86 -2.83 10.40
C HIS A 44 -6.64 -3.68 10.08
N LEU A 45 -5.46 -3.33 10.61
CA LEU A 45 -4.24 -4.07 10.31
C LEU A 45 -4.29 -5.50 10.87
N THR A 46 -5.00 -5.73 12.00
CA THR A 46 -5.25 -7.08 12.53
C THR A 46 -6.04 -7.92 11.55
N SER A 47 -7.15 -7.40 11.03
CA SER A 47 -8.01 -8.13 10.10
C SER A 47 -7.36 -8.36 8.75
N VAL A 48 -6.59 -7.39 8.26
CA VAL A 48 -5.78 -7.53 7.03
C VAL A 48 -4.74 -8.64 7.17
N GLN A 49 -3.96 -8.65 8.27
CA GLN A 49 -2.95 -9.69 8.49
C GLN A 49 -3.57 -11.05 8.81
N HIS A 50 -4.75 -11.10 9.43
CA HIS A 50 -5.52 -12.34 9.59
C HIS A 50 -5.93 -12.92 8.22
N PHE A 51 -6.50 -12.09 7.36
CA PHE A 51 -6.93 -12.48 6.01
C PHE A 51 -5.76 -13.04 5.18
N TRP A 52 -4.68 -12.26 5.05
CA TRP A 52 -3.53 -12.68 4.27
C TRP A 52 -2.76 -13.83 4.90
N GLY A 53 -2.80 -13.95 6.24
CA GLY A 53 -2.27 -15.10 6.96
C GLY A 53 -2.99 -16.39 6.58
N ALA A 54 -4.33 -16.36 6.47
CA ALA A 54 -5.12 -17.51 6.03
C ALA A 54 -4.84 -17.88 4.56
N ILE A 55 -4.83 -16.87 3.67
CA ILE A 55 -4.48 -17.08 2.25
C ILE A 55 -3.10 -17.75 2.10
N ALA A 56 -2.09 -17.23 2.80
CA ALA A 56 -0.73 -17.74 2.69
C ALA A 56 -0.54 -19.11 3.37
N GLU A 57 -1.20 -19.37 4.50
CA GLU A 57 -1.02 -20.61 5.26
C GLU A 57 -1.48 -21.83 4.49
N ASP A 58 -2.67 -21.74 3.87
CA ASP A 58 -3.31 -22.84 3.17
C ASP A 58 -3.19 -22.72 1.63
N LEU A 59 -2.46 -21.70 1.12
CA LEU A 59 -2.33 -21.39 -0.31
C LEU A 59 -3.70 -21.30 -1.00
N LEU A 60 -4.64 -20.60 -0.34
CA LEU A 60 -6.02 -20.48 -0.83
C LEU A 60 -6.04 -19.80 -2.21
N VAL A 61 -6.91 -20.28 -3.08
CA VAL A 61 -7.12 -19.76 -4.44
C VAL A 61 -8.44 -19.01 -4.58
N ASP A 62 -9.29 -19.06 -3.58
CA ASP A 62 -10.55 -18.31 -3.48
C ASP A 62 -10.59 -17.56 -2.13
N PRO A 63 -10.69 -16.21 -2.14
CA PRO A 63 -10.71 -15.43 -0.92
C PRO A 63 -11.98 -15.65 -0.09
N SER A 64 -13.06 -16.20 -0.69
CA SER A 64 -14.29 -16.53 0.04
C SER A 64 -14.14 -17.71 1.02
N ASP A 65 -13.04 -18.47 0.92
CA ASP A 65 -12.70 -19.53 1.87
C ASP A 65 -12.09 -18.99 3.19
N VAL A 66 -11.77 -17.70 3.23
CA VAL A 66 -11.26 -17.06 4.45
C VAL A 66 -12.42 -16.74 5.40
N SER A 67 -12.36 -17.27 6.62
CA SER A 67 -13.29 -16.85 7.68
C SER A 67 -12.93 -15.45 8.16
N GLU A 68 -13.91 -14.56 8.21
CA GLU A 68 -13.73 -13.21 8.76
C GLU A 68 -13.30 -13.27 10.24
N ALA A 69 -12.41 -12.37 10.64
CA ALA A 69 -12.04 -12.22 12.03
C ALA A 69 -13.15 -11.48 12.81
N ASP A 70 -13.50 -11.98 13.99
CA ASP A 70 -14.40 -11.24 14.89
C ASP A 70 -13.64 -10.08 15.56
N ARG A 71 -14.27 -8.89 15.54
CA ARG A 71 -13.74 -7.72 16.25
C ARG A 71 -13.64 -8.01 17.74
N VAL A 72 -12.44 -7.83 18.30
CA VAL A 72 -12.19 -7.96 19.74
C VAL A 72 -12.35 -6.61 20.44
N ASP A 73 -12.54 -6.64 21.77
CA ASP A 73 -12.52 -5.44 22.59
C ASP A 73 -11.15 -4.75 22.56
N ASP A 74 -11.12 -3.43 22.65
CA ASP A 74 -9.90 -2.63 22.50
C ASP A 74 -8.73 -3.08 23.40
N PRO A 75 -8.91 -3.48 24.67
CA PRO A 75 -7.81 -3.98 25.48
C PRO A 75 -7.14 -5.29 24.95
N LEU A 76 -7.82 -5.99 24.05
CA LEU A 76 -7.31 -7.24 23.46
C LEU A 76 -6.68 -7.03 22.08
N LEU A 77 -6.77 -5.83 21.49
CA LEU A 77 -6.27 -5.56 20.13
C LEU A 77 -4.77 -5.86 19.98
N ALA A 78 -3.95 -5.49 20.93
CA ALA A 78 -2.52 -5.76 20.85
C ALA A 78 -2.20 -7.27 20.79
N ILE A 79 -2.94 -8.10 21.56
CA ILE A 79 -2.77 -9.56 21.55
C ILE A 79 -3.31 -10.16 20.25
N ALA A 80 -4.48 -9.69 19.79
CA ALA A 80 -5.08 -10.14 18.53
C ALA A 80 -4.16 -9.82 17.34
N PHE A 81 -3.63 -8.59 17.28
CA PHE A 81 -2.67 -8.18 16.27
C PHE A 81 -1.41 -9.05 16.27
N GLN A 82 -0.79 -9.27 17.43
CA GLN A 82 0.40 -10.12 17.54
C GLN A 82 0.13 -11.54 17.01
N SER A 83 -1.04 -12.10 17.31
CA SER A 83 -1.43 -13.43 16.83
C SER A 83 -1.59 -13.46 15.31
N ALA A 84 -2.29 -12.49 14.73
CA ALA A 84 -2.48 -12.40 13.28
C ALA A 84 -1.17 -12.17 12.55
N SER A 85 -0.33 -11.25 13.06
CA SER A 85 1.00 -10.94 12.51
C SER A 85 1.92 -12.18 12.54
N HIS A 86 1.98 -12.88 13.65
CA HIS A 86 2.79 -14.10 13.77
C HIS A 86 2.34 -15.16 12.75
N ARG A 87 1.01 -15.40 12.64
CA ARG A 87 0.46 -16.36 11.67
C ARG A 87 0.87 -16.01 10.24
N LEU A 88 0.69 -14.75 9.83
CA LEU A 88 1.06 -14.28 8.49
C LEU A 88 2.56 -14.47 8.22
N ILE A 89 3.42 -14.01 9.13
CA ILE A 89 4.89 -14.10 8.97
C ILE A 89 5.34 -15.56 8.85
N GLU A 90 4.82 -16.45 9.70
CA GLU A 90 5.14 -17.87 9.62
C GLU A 90 4.59 -18.54 8.36
N ALA A 91 3.41 -18.14 7.90
CA ALA A 91 2.84 -18.64 6.66
C ALA A 91 3.69 -18.28 5.43
N VAL A 92 4.08 -17.01 5.29
CA VAL A 92 4.94 -16.58 4.16
C VAL A 92 6.35 -17.16 4.23
N ARG A 93 6.87 -17.48 5.42
CA ARG A 93 8.16 -18.17 5.59
C ARG A 93 8.14 -19.63 5.22
N ARG A 94 7.01 -20.29 5.45
CA ARG A 94 6.83 -21.73 5.23
C ARG A 94 6.87 -22.13 3.78
N HIS A 95 6.40 -21.29 2.89
CA HIS A 95 6.22 -21.59 1.48
C HIS A 95 7.32 -20.98 0.61
N PRO A 96 7.65 -21.60 -0.54
CA PRO A 96 8.55 -20.98 -1.50
C PRO A 96 7.91 -19.71 -2.06
N PRO A 97 8.72 -18.68 -2.39
CA PRO A 97 8.21 -17.40 -2.93
C PRO A 97 7.29 -17.53 -4.15
N THR A 98 7.51 -18.59 -4.95
CA THR A 98 6.75 -18.88 -6.18
C THR A 98 5.49 -19.71 -5.94
N ALA A 99 5.20 -20.11 -4.69
CA ALA A 99 3.97 -20.85 -4.38
C ALA A 99 2.75 -19.97 -4.72
N ARG A 100 1.82 -20.57 -5.45
CA ARG A 100 0.61 -19.89 -5.94
C ARG A 100 -0.42 -19.77 -4.83
N CYS A 101 -1.01 -18.60 -4.68
CA CYS A 101 -2.15 -18.36 -3.81
C CYS A 101 -3.00 -17.25 -4.43
N TRP A 102 -4.18 -17.01 -3.89
CA TRP A 102 -5.02 -15.91 -4.33
C TRP A 102 -4.36 -14.55 -4.09
N THR A 103 -4.51 -13.65 -5.06
CA THR A 103 -4.31 -12.20 -4.92
C THR A 103 -5.33 -11.51 -5.82
N TRP A 104 -5.50 -10.21 -5.68
CA TRP A 104 -6.38 -9.47 -6.60
C TRP A 104 -5.76 -9.19 -7.98
N VAL A 105 -4.49 -9.55 -8.17
CA VAL A 105 -3.80 -9.49 -9.47
C VAL A 105 -3.96 -10.84 -10.15
N ASP A 106 -4.62 -10.83 -11.31
CA ASP A 106 -4.91 -12.04 -12.07
C ASP A 106 -3.64 -12.81 -12.43
N ASP A 107 -3.69 -14.16 -12.32
CA ASP A 107 -2.67 -15.15 -12.72
C ASP A 107 -1.24 -14.97 -12.16
N GLU A 108 -0.94 -13.93 -11.39
CA GLU A 108 0.39 -13.68 -10.82
C GLU A 108 0.47 -13.84 -9.30
N GLY A 109 -0.63 -14.24 -8.66
CA GLY A 109 -0.72 -14.41 -7.22
C GLY A 109 0.29 -15.40 -6.67
N THR A 110 1.21 -14.93 -5.81
CA THR A 110 2.26 -15.74 -5.19
C THR A 110 2.54 -15.29 -3.75
N ILE A 111 3.20 -16.15 -2.99
CA ILE A 111 3.70 -15.81 -1.65
C ILE A 111 4.66 -14.61 -1.69
N ALA A 112 5.46 -14.44 -2.74
CA ALA A 112 6.31 -13.27 -2.92
C ALA A 112 5.48 -11.98 -3.01
N TRP A 113 4.37 -12.01 -3.75
CA TRP A 113 3.46 -10.88 -3.85
C TRP A 113 2.83 -10.54 -2.50
N VAL A 114 2.33 -11.55 -1.77
CA VAL A 114 1.76 -11.37 -0.42
C VAL A 114 2.79 -10.76 0.54
N ALA A 115 4.01 -11.28 0.56
CA ALA A 115 5.07 -10.76 1.41
C ALA A 115 5.39 -9.28 1.11
N ARG A 116 5.45 -8.90 -0.18
CA ARG A 116 5.67 -7.51 -0.61
C ARG A 116 4.53 -6.61 -0.18
N ARG A 117 3.28 -6.96 -0.54
CA ARG A 117 2.10 -6.15 -0.23
C ARG A 117 1.95 -5.94 1.29
N GLN A 118 2.14 -7.02 2.07
CA GLN A 118 1.98 -6.96 3.52
C GLN A 118 3.10 -6.22 4.24
N HIS A 119 4.31 -6.22 3.68
CA HIS A 119 5.39 -5.35 4.16
C HIS A 119 5.00 -3.87 4.03
N HIS A 120 4.54 -3.43 2.84
CA HIS A 120 4.16 -2.03 2.63
C HIS A 120 2.91 -1.64 3.43
N GLU A 121 1.94 -2.53 3.55
CA GLU A 121 0.77 -2.34 4.41
C GLU A 121 1.15 -2.07 5.87
N ALA A 122 2.00 -2.95 6.43
CA ALA A 122 2.48 -2.79 7.80
C ALA A 122 3.31 -1.51 7.99
N ALA A 123 4.15 -1.15 7.01
CA ALA A 123 4.98 0.05 7.07
C ALA A 123 4.15 1.34 7.09
N ILE A 124 3.16 1.45 6.20
CA ILE A 124 2.31 2.65 6.11
C ILE A 124 1.44 2.79 7.35
N HIS A 125 0.85 1.72 7.85
CA HIS A 125 0.04 1.80 9.07
C HIS A 125 0.86 2.00 10.35
N ARG A 126 2.13 1.57 10.39
CA ARG A 126 3.04 1.99 11.45
C ARG A 126 3.31 3.50 11.39
N ILE A 127 3.48 4.07 10.20
CA ILE A 127 3.62 5.53 10.02
C ILE A 127 2.35 6.26 10.51
N ASP A 128 1.16 5.74 10.18
CA ASP A 128 -0.11 6.29 10.65
C ASP A 128 -0.17 6.35 12.18
N LEU A 129 0.26 5.27 12.83
CA LEU A 129 0.30 5.19 14.30
C LEU A 129 1.36 6.12 14.90
N GLU A 130 2.56 6.24 14.29
CA GLU A 130 3.59 7.19 14.71
C GLU A 130 3.07 8.62 14.64
N GLN A 131 2.42 9.01 13.55
CA GLN A 131 1.80 10.33 13.41
C GLN A 131 0.69 10.56 14.43
N ALA A 132 -0.15 9.56 14.70
CA ALA A 132 -1.22 9.65 15.69
C ALA A 132 -0.69 9.81 17.12
N THR A 133 0.48 9.26 17.42
CA THR A 133 1.13 9.33 18.75
C THR A 133 2.15 10.46 18.86
N GLY A 134 2.33 11.28 17.82
CA GLY A 134 3.26 12.41 17.81
C GLY A 134 4.74 12.00 17.71
N VAL A 135 5.02 10.80 17.24
CA VAL A 135 6.38 10.31 16.97
C VAL A 135 6.76 10.69 15.54
N ASP A 136 8.01 11.11 15.35
CA ASP A 136 8.54 11.39 14.01
C ASP A 136 8.57 10.11 13.17
N ALA A 137 7.73 10.06 12.14
CA ALA A 137 7.63 8.91 11.26
C ALA A 137 8.83 8.82 10.31
N VAL A 138 9.49 7.67 10.31
CA VAL A 138 10.65 7.40 9.45
C VAL A 138 10.44 6.11 8.68
N LEU A 139 10.47 6.21 7.35
CA LEU A 139 10.43 5.05 6.46
C LEU A 139 11.85 4.67 6.02
N ASP A 140 12.14 3.39 5.97
CA ASP A 140 13.41 2.88 5.45
C ASP A 140 13.56 3.20 3.95
N GLY A 141 14.78 3.63 3.54
CA GLY A 141 14.99 4.09 2.16
C GLY A 141 14.86 2.99 1.10
N GLU A 142 15.25 1.75 1.41
CA GLU A 142 15.09 0.60 0.51
C GLU A 142 13.60 0.22 0.41
N SER A 143 12.88 0.20 1.54
CA SER A 143 11.43 0.01 1.58
C SER A 143 10.70 1.08 0.79
N ALA A 144 11.08 2.34 0.94
CA ALA A 144 10.45 3.45 0.23
C ALA A 144 10.63 3.37 -1.30
N LEU A 145 11.82 2.99 -1.77
CA LEU A 145 12.06 2.81 -3.21
C LEU A 145 11.20 1.69 -3.80
N ASP A 146 11.05 0.59 -3.07
CA ASP A 146 10.16 -0.52 -3.48
C ASP A 146 8.68 -0.14 -3.31
N GLY A 147 8.33 0.66 -2.28
CA GLY A 147 6.98 1.16 -2.05
C GLY A 147 6.48 2.10 -3.15
N ILE A 148 7.36 2.98 -3.67
CA ILE A 148 7.06 3.79 -4.85
C ILE A 148 6.75 2.89 -6.06
N ASP A 149 7.55 1.84 -6.28
CA ASP A 149 7.31 0.89 -7.37
C ASP A 149 6.04 0.07 -7.13
N GLU A 150 5.76 -0.34 -5.89
CA GLU A 150 4.53 -1.07 -5.53
C GLU A 150 3.27 -0.22 -5.71
N MET A 151 3.30 1.04 -5.29
CA MET A 151 2.20 1.98 -5.55
C MET A 151 1.88 2.08 -7.04
N ILE A 152 2.91 2.21 -7.88
CA ILE A 152 2.71 2.37 -9.32
C ILE A 152 2.23 1.05 -9.96
N ASP A 153 2.85 -0.09 -9.60
CA ASP A 153 2.62 -1.37 -10.28
C ASP A 153 1.37 -2.11 -9.77
N VAL A 154 0.97 -1.87 -8.51
CA VAL A 154 -0.10 -2.62 -7.86
C VAL A 154 -1.36 -1.79 -7.64
N GLN A 155 -1.20 -0.52 -7.26
CA GLN A 155 -2.35 0.34 -6.98
C GLN A 155 -2.81 1.11 -8.22
N LEU A 156 -1.91 1.51 -9.12
CA LEU A 156 -2.25 2.31 -10.28
C LEU A 156 -2.38 1.51 -11.59
N ASP A 157 -1.56 0.48 -11.80
CA ASP A 157 -1.44 -0.23 -13.10
C ASP A 157 -2.14 -1.60 -13.09
N GLY A 158 -3.41 -1.63 -12.82
CA GLY A 158 -4.22 -2.85 -12.77
C GLY A 158 -5.48 -2.81 -13.65
N PHE A 159 -5.40 -2.20 -14.85
CA PHE A 159 -6.60 -2.05 -15.69
C PHE A 159 -7.08 -3.36 -16.28
N PRO A 160 -8.37 -3.67 -16.14
CA PRO A 160 -8.94 -4.88 -16.70
C PRO A 160 -9.10 -4.78 -18.22
N ASP A 161 -9.00 -5.91 -18.92
CA ASP A 161 -9.08 -6.03 -20.39
C ASP A 161 -10.41 -5.56 -21.00
N TRP A 162 -11.48 -5.46 -20.20
CA TRP A 162 -12.78 -4.98 -20.70
C TRP A 162 -12.86 -3.45 -20.82
N GLY A 163 -11.82 -2.71 -20.41
CA GLY A 163 -11.75 -1.26 -20.52
C GLY A 163 -10.59 -0.81 -21.39
N ARG A 164 -10.48 0.50 -21.56
CA ARG A 164 -9.36 1.12 -22.27
C ARG A 164 -8.83 2.30 -21.45
N PHE A 165 -7.54 2.44 -21.42
CA PHE A 165 -6.86 3.63 -20.91
C PHE A 165 -6.54 4.57 -22.06
N GLU A 166 -6.94 5.83 -21.95
CA GLU A 166 -6.54 6.91 -22.84
C GLU A 166 -5.37 7.66 -22.21
N SER A 167 -4.21 7.62 -22.89
CA SER A 167 -2.98 8.28 -22.45
C SER A 167 -3.19 9.80 -22.35
N GLY A 168 -2.68 10.37 -21.26
CA GLY A 168 -2.74 11.80 -20.99
C GLY A 168 -1.36 12.43 -20.92
N ARG A 169 -0.98 12.88 -19.74
CA ARG A 169 0.22 13.69 -19.48
C ARG A 169 1.13 12.95 -18.51
N ILE A 170 2.44 13.17 -18.62
CA ILE A 170 3.44 12.39 -17.88
C ILE A 170 3.98 13.17 -16.69
N VAL A 171 3.95 12.52 -15.52
CA VAL A 171 4.66 12.94 -14.31
C VAL A 171 5.88 12.05 -14.10
N GLU A 172 7.03 12.66 -13.89
CA GLU A 172 8.24 11.98 -13.45
C GLU A 172 8.31 11.98 -11.92
N ILE A 173 8.52 10.80 -11.35
CA ILE A 173 8.85 10.60 -9.93
C ILE A 173 10.35 10.34 -9.86
N ALA A 174 11.11 11.27 -9.27
CA ALA A 174 12.57 11.29 -9.28
C ALA A 174 13.17 11.22 -7.86
N PRO A 175 13.24 10.02 -7.24
CA PRO A 175 13.88 9.86 -5.94
C PRO A 175 15.38 10.15 -6.03
N VAL A 176 15.89 10.93 -5.09
CA VAL A 176 17.34 11.24 -5.03
C VAL A 176 18.14 9.96 -4.87
N GLY A 177 19.15 9.79 -5.73
CA GLY A 177 20.05 8.63 -5.70
C GLY A 177 19.50 7.36 -6.34
N SER A 178 18.33 7.42 -7.01
CA SER A 178 17.72 6.30 -7.71
C SER A 178 17.30 6.70 -9.13
N HIS A 179 16.89 5.72 -9.95
CA HIS A 179 16.32 6.00 -11.26
C HIS A 179 14.91 6.61 -11.13
N SER A 180 14.53 7.40 -12.12
CA SER A 180 13.20 7.98 -12.22
C SER A 180 12.16 6.93 -12.62
N ARG A 181 10.90 7.16 -12.21
CA ARG A 181 9.71 6.45 -12.66
C ARG A 181 8.81 7.44 -13.38
N PHE A 182 8.10 6.97 -14.38
CA PHE A 182 7.21 7.81 -15.17
C PHE A 182 5.78 7.28 -15.07
N ILE A 183 4.84 8.19 -14.80
CA ILE A 183 3.43 7.89 -14.63
C ILE A 183 2.66 8.68 -15.69
N ASP A 184 1.91 7.95 -16.52
CA ASP A 184 0.96 8.52 -17.47
C ASP A 184 -0.36 8.77 -16.74
N VAL A 185 -0.72 10.01 -16.54
CA VAL A 185 -1.97 10.46 -15.92
C VAL A 185 -2.97 10.74 -17.04
N GLY A 186 -3.93 9.86 -17.20
CA GLY A 186 -4.91 9.88 -18.28
C GLY A 186 -6.31 9.55 -17.78
N GLU A 187 -7.09 8.84 -18.58
CA GLU A 187 -8.46 8.48 -18.27
C GLU A 187 -8.72 7.01 -18.58
N PHE A 188 -9.52 6.33 -17.76
CA PHE A 188 -9.97 4.96 -18.01
C PHE A 188 -11.47 4.93 -18.29
N PHE A 189 -11.85 4.18 -19.32
CA PHE A 189 -13.22 4.01 -19.78
C PHE A 189 -13.55 2.54 -19.95
N GLY A 190 -14.68 2.10 -19.42
CA GLY A 190 -15.14 0.74 -19.63
C GLY A 190 -16.42 0.41 -18.87
N THR A 191 -16.98 -0.76 -19.18
CA THR A 191 -18.13 -1.29 -18.44
C THR A 191 -17.81 -2.72 -18.01
N SER A 192 -17.84 -2.96 -16.70
CA SER A 192 -17.57 -4.28 -16.15
C SER A 192 -18.59 -5.31 -16.65
N PRO A 193 -18.14 -6.39 -17.28
CA PRO A 193 -19.06 -7.43 -17.79
C PRO A 193 -19.73 -8.23 -16.65
N SER A 194 -19.12 -8.28 -15.47
CA SER A 194 -19.66 -9.03 -14.33
C SER A 194 -20.71 -8.25 -13.54
N THR A 195 -20.55 -6.91 -13.41
CA THR A 195 -21.42 -6.06 -12.59
C THR A 195 -22.30 -5.12 -13.41
N GLY A 196 -22.00 -4.91 -14.70
CA GLY A 196 -22.63 -3.89 -15.54
C GLY A 196 -22.30 -2.44 -15.16
N ARG A 197 -21.41 -2.22 -14.19
CA ARG A 197 -21.00 -0.88 -13.77
C ARG A 197 -20.09 -0.25 -14.81
N SER A 198 -20.39 0.98 -15.20
CA SER A 198 -19.52 1.79 -16.06
C SER A 198 -18.51 2.56 -15.22
N TYR A 199 -17.30 2.66 -15.75
CA TYR A 199 -16.19 3.44 -15.21
C TYR A 199 -15.80 4.47 -16.29
N ASP A 200 -15.67 5.71 -15.86
CA ASP A 200 -15.34 6.85 -16.72
C ASP A 200 -14.70 7.91 -15.83
N GLY A 201 -13.38 8.05 -15.91
CA GLY A 201 -12.70 9.03 -15.08
C GLY A 201 -11.18 8.97 -15.10
N PRO A 202 -10.58 9.88 -14.30
CA PRO A 202 -9.15 9.98 -14.17
C PRO A 202 -8.53 8.66 -13.69
N ALA A 203 -7.42 8.30 -14.31
CA ALA A 203 -6.65 7.10 -14.00
C ALA A 203 -5.17 7.35 -14.25
N ALA A 204 -4.31 6.51 -13.74
CA ALA A 204 -2.87 6.63 -13.96
C ALA A 204 -2.25 5.24 -14.09
N ARG A 205 -1.14 5.15 -14.83
CA ARG A 205 -0.39 3.90 -14.99
C ARG A 205 1.09 4.16 -15.18
N ARG A 206 1.89 3.12 -15.02
CA ARG A 206 3.30 3.15 -15.37
C ARG A 206 3.48 3.41 -16.88
N THR A 207 4.48 4.24 -17.23
CA THR A 207 4.98 4.32 -18.60
C THR A 207 6.51 4.19 -18.60
N PRO A 208 7.12 3.55 -19.62
CA PRO A 208 8.57 3.28 -19.62
C PRO A 208 9.39 4.56 -19.58
N GLN A 209 8.97 5.59 -20.31
CA GLN A 209 9.58 6.93 -20.38
C GLN A 209 8.67 7.89 -21.13
N GLY A 210 8.97 9.18 -21.06
CA GLY A 210 8.26 10.20 -21.83
C GLY A 210 8.82 11.59 -21.55
N ALA A 211 8.35 12.58 -22.30
CA ALA A 211 8.58 13.99 -22.00
C ALA A 211 7.70 14.35 -20.80
N ALA A 212 8.24 14.35 -19.61
CA ALA A 212 7.50 14.70 -18.41
C ALA A 212 7.12 16.19 -18.43
N GLU A 213 5.86 16.47 -18.11
CA GLU A 213 5.33 17.84 -18.00
C GLU A 213 5.40 18.34 -16.55
N ALA A 214 5.59 17.43 -15.61
CA ALA A 214 5.90 17.73 -14.23
C ALA A 214 6.88 16.69 -13.65
N THR A 215 7.70 17.12 -12.71
CA THR A 215 8.63 16.25 -11.97
C THR A 215 8.44 16.47 -10.47
N VAL A 216 8.28 15.38 -9.72
CA VAL A 216 8.31 15.36 -8.26
C VAL A 216 9.62 14.72 -7.82
N SER A 217 10.48 15.46 -7.11
CA SER A 217 11.79 14.98 -6.68
C SER A 217 12.04 15.19 -5.19
N GLY A 218 12.84 14.31 -4.59
CA GLY A 218 13.20 14.36 -3.19
C GLY A 218 13.65 13.02 -2.62
N PRO A 219 13.80 12.92 -1.29
CA PRO A 219 14.12 11.64 -0.65
C PRO A 219 13.03 10.61 -0.86
N ALA A 220 13.40 9.36 -1.23
CA ALA A 220 12.43 8.30 -1.47
C ALA A 220 11.41 8.11 -0.34
N PRO A 221 11.80 8.13 0.97
CA PRO A 221 10.82 8.04 2.07
C PRO A 221 9.76 9.14 2.06
N VAL A 222 10.13 10.35 1.64
CA VAL A 222 9.18 11.48 1.59
C VAL A 222 8.24 11.33 0.39
N ILE A 223 8.76 10.90 -0.77
CA ILE A 223 7.97 10.64 -1.97
C ILE A 223 6.94 9.52 -1.70
N ASP A 224 7.36 8.39 -1.13
CA ASP A 224 6.47 7.27 -0.81
C ASP A 224 5.38 7.69 0.18
N MET A 225 5.75 8.35 1.29
CA MET A 225 4.78 8.90 2.23
C MET A 225 3.84 9.94 1.59
N TRP A 226 4.33 10.75 0.62
CA TRP A 226 3.48 11.68 -0.12
C TRP A 226 2.50 10.93 -1.03
N MET A 227 2.92 9.91 -1.73
CA MET A 227 2.03 9.09 -2.56
C MET A 227 0.91 8.47 -1.72
N TRP A 228 1.19 8.04 -0.51
CA TRP A 228 0.20 7.55 0.45
C TRP A 228 -0.59 8.66 1.18
N GLY A 229 -0.27 9.95 1.00
CA GLY A 229 -0.92 11.06 1.70
C GLY A 229 -0.46 11.29 3.13
N ARG A 230 0.68 10.74 3.52
CA ARG A 230 1.29 10.83 4.85
C ARG A 230 2.38 11.90 4.93
N ALA A 231 2.69 12.56 3.82
CA ALA A 231 3.57 13.74 3.76
C ALA A 231 2.98 14.81 2.84
N GLY A 232 3.25 16.07 3.13
CA GLY A 232 2.87 17.19 2.28
C GLY A 232 3.82 17.33 1.08
N LEU A 233 3.31 17.92 -0.01
CA LEU A 233 4.10 18.24 -1.20
C LEU A 233 5.18 19.32 -0.92
N ASP A 234 4.99 20.13 0.12
CA ASP A 234 5.93 21.15 0.61
C ASP A 234 7.29 20.58 1.07
N ARG A 235 7.37 19.27 1.25
CA ARG A 235 8.60 18.54 1.60
C ARG A 235 9.36 17.98 0.38
N LEU A 236 8.85 18.25 -0.83
CA LEU A 236 9.38 17.76 -2.11
C LEU A 236 9.63 18.91 -3.07
N ASP A 237 10.56 18.74 -3.97
CA ASP A 237 10.80 19.68 -5.06
C ASP A 237 9.89 19.33 -6.24
N VAL A 238 9.08 20.30 -6.68
CA VAL A 238 8.19 20.15 -7.83
C VAL A 238 8.62 21.12 -8.93
N THR A 239 8.74 20.60 -10.15
CA THR A 239 8.98 21.43 -11.34
C THR A 239 7.96 21.10 -12.43
N GLY A 240 7.63 22.07 -13.29
CA GLY A 240 6.63 21.90 -14.34
C GLY A 240 5.21 22.19 -13.85
N ASP A 241 4.24 21.39 -14.27
CA ASP A 241 2.81 21.63 -14.00
C ASP A 241 2.35 21.06 -12.64
N GLU A 242 2.22 21.91 -11.64
CA GLU A 242 1.76 21.52 -10.30
C GLU A 242 0.30 21.02 -10.28
N LEU A 243 -0.54 21.46 -11.23
CA LEU A 243 -1.92 20.95 -11.32
C LEU A 243 -1.94 19.49 -11.74
N LEU A 244 -1.03 19.08 -12.63
CA LEU A 244 -0.87 17.69 -13.04
C LEU A 244 -0.42 16.81 -11.84
N VAL A 245 0.50 17.31 -11.02
CA VAL A 245 0.92 16.61 -9.77
C VAL A 245 -0.25 16.44 -8.82
N SER A 246 -1.10 17.48 -8.70
CA SER A 246 -2.31 17.42 -7.87
C SER A 246 -3.34 16.42 -8.42
N GLN A 247 -3.48 16.32 -9.75
CA GLN A 247 -4.33 15.33 -10.41
C GLN A 247 -3.84 13.92 -10.13
N LEU A 248 -2.54 13.66 -10.32
CA LEU A 248 -1.95 12.36 -9.96
C LEU A 248 -2.24 11.99 -8.51
N ARG A 249 -2.04 12.92 -7.56
CA ARG A 249 -2.30 12.65 -6.14
C ARG A 249 -3.78 12.34 -5.88
N SER A 250 -4.70 12.98 -6.63
CA SER A 250 -6.13 12.70 -6.52
C SER A 250 -6.48 11.30 -7.05
N VAL A 251 -5.86 10.88 -8.16
CA VAL A 251 -6.03 9.50 -8.68
C VAL A 251 -5.54 8.51 -7.65
N ILE A 252 -4.32 8.68 -7.12
CA ILE A 252 -3.78 7.79 -6.08
C ILE A 252 -4.74 7.71 -4.87
N ALA A 253 -5.27 8.85 -4.41
CA ALA A 253 -6.19 8.87 -3.27
C ALA A 253 -7.50 8.10 -3.54
N THR A 254 -7.95 8.03 -4.79
CA THR A 254 -9.15 7.26 -5.16
C THR A 254 -8.89 5.76 -5.15
N GLU A 255 -7.69 5.33 -5.55
CA GLU A 255 -7.31 3.92 -5.60
C GLU A 255 -6.88 3.35 -4.24
N THR A 256 -6.45 4.20 -3.31
CA THR A 256 -5.90 3.78 -2.01
C THR A 256 -6.82 4.08 -0.82
N GLY A 257 -7.97 4.68 -1.05
CA GLY A 257 -8.87 5.23 -0.04
C GLY A 257 -9.96 4.50 0.41
#